data_30e0c47c23b9f89d95168a65ebc3320a
#
_entry.id   30e0c47c23b9f89d95168a65ebc3320a
#
_cell.length_a   1.000
_cell.length_b   1.000
_cell.length_c   1.000
_cell.angle_alpha   90.00
_cell.angle_beta   90.00
_cell.angle_gamma   90.00
#
_symmetry.space_group_name_H-M   'P 1'
#
loop_
_entity.id
_entity.type
_entity.pdbx_description
1 polymer ?
#
loop_
_entity_poly.entity_id
_entity_poly.type
_entity_poly.pdbx_seq_one_letter_code
_entity_poly.pdbx_strand_id
1 'polypeptide(L)'
;DNDFEIFLDPDGDTHNYYELEVNALETEWDLILFKPYHDDSKVALDSWDIPGLITSVHIDGTLNDPSDRDKGWSVEIAIPWKSLVGNYRSNNPPKDGEQWKVNFSRVQWDVDIVENRYVKTDSPEFNWVWSPQGLIYMHMPDLWGLVQFTETSPEKGNVEFQISQIDQIKWAMRQVYYRQRNYFFKKGHYTESLKGLNLIKTPAEGIPWPPKIVLTPSGWEAVVMWNDKRVIIRKDGKVWVE
;
A
#
# COMPACT_ATOMS: atom_id res chain seq x y z
N ASP A 1 -14.80 6.72 -12.59
CA ASP A 1 -14.06 7.65 -13.47
C ASP A 1 -13.01 8.42 -12.68
N ASN A 2 -13.23 9.72 -12.32
CA ASN A 2 -12.30 10.43 -11.46
C ASN A 2 -12.63 10.13 -10.00
N ASP A 3 -11.66 9.72 -9.22
CA ASP A 3 -11.86 9.30 -7.85
C ASP A 3 -10.66 9.65 -6.95
N PHE A 4 -10.88 9.45 -5.67
CA PHE A 4 -9.88 9.49 -4.63
C PHE A 4 -9.79 8.10 -4.00
N GLU A 5 -8.59 7.59 -3.88
CA GLU A 5 -8.31 6.24 -3.41
C GLU A 5 -7.53 6.27 -2.10
N ILE A 6 -7.85 5.33 -1.22
CA ILE A 6 -7.10 5.05 0.01
C ILE A 6 -6.70 3.58 0.02
N PHE A 7 -5.41 3.33 0.20
CA PHE A 7 -4.87 1.99 0.42
C PHE A 7 -4.29 1.91 1.82
N LEU A 8 -4.64 0.86 2.56
CA LEU A 8 -4.22 0.66 3.94
C LEU A 8 -3.60 -0.73 4.12
N ASP A 9 -2.33 -0.78 4.53
CA ASP A 9 -1.63 -1.99 4.97
C ASP A 9 -1.14 -1.79 6.41
N PRO A 10 -2.00 -2.10 7.41
CA PRO A 10 -1.77 -1.76 8.80
C PRO A 10 -0.57 -2.45 9.44
N ASP A 11 -0.22 -3.67 9.05
CA ASP A 11 0.92 -4.40 9.60
C ASP A 11 2.16 -4.38 8.71
N GLY A 12 2.05 -3.75 7.52
CA GLY A 12 3.15 -3.56 6.58
C GLY A 12 3.74 -4.89 6.10
N ASP A 13 2.91 -5.93 5.97
CA ASP A 13 3.34 -7.24 5.50
C ASP A 13 3.17 -7.42 3.97
N THR A 14 2.57 -6.41 3.32
CA THR A 14 2.23 -6.32 1.89
C THR A 14 1.07 -7.19 1.45
N HIS A 15 0.40 -7.85 2.38
CA HIS A 15 -0.72 -8.76 2.11
C HIS A 15 -1.96 -8.33 2.89
N ASN A 16 -3.13 -8.77 2.43
CA ASN A 16 -4.43 -8.48 3.06
C ASN A 16 -4.63 -6.99 3.33
N TYR A 17 -4.21 -6.15 2.41
CA TYR A 17 -4.41 -4.71 2.49
C TYR A 17 -5.78 -4.32 1.94
N TYR A 18 -6.23 -3.13 2.32
CA TYR A 18 -7.53 -2.59 1.97
C TYR A 18 -7.39 -1.51 0.92
N GLU A 19 -8.39 -1.40 0.08
CA GLU A 19 -8.57 -0.34 -0.90
C GLU A 19 -9.99 0.22 -0.78
N LEU A 20 -10.10 1.51 -0.88
CA LEU A 20 -11.36 2.25 -0.96
C LEU A 20 -11.22 3.33 -2.01
N GLU A 21 -12.13 3.35 -2.96
CA GLU A 21 -12.28 4.40 -3.96
C GLU A 21 -13.58 5.18 -3.70
N VAL A 22 -13.52 6.50 -3.79
CA VAL A 22 -14.70 7.37 -3.68
C VAL A 22 -14.65 8.43 -4.76
N ASN A 23 -15.71 8.57 -5.53
CA ASN A 23 -15.82 9.61 -6.56
C ASN A 23 -16.63 10.83 -6.09
N ALA A 24 -16.73 11.86 -6.93
CA ALA A 24 -17.48 13.07 -6.64
C ALA A 24 -19.00 12.86 -6.53
N LEU A 25 -19.53 11.71 -6.94
CA LEU A 25 -20.93 11.30 -6.77
C LEU A 25 -21.17 10.56 -5.45
N GLU A 26 -20.13 10.43 -4.60
CA GLU A 26 -20.16 9.62 -3.39
C GLU A 26 -20.43 8.13 -3.68
N THR A 27 -20.00 7.67 -4.87
CA THR A 27 -19.99 6.24 -5.18
C THR A 27 -18.74 5.63 -4.57
N GLU A 28 -18.93 4.60 -3.78
CA GLU A 28 -17.88 3.86 -3.10
C GLU A 28 -17.59 2.55 -3.83
N TRP A 29 -16.31 2.16 -3.84
CA TRP A 29 -15.87 0.82 -4.18
C TRP A 29 -14.74 0.43 -3.24
N ASP A 30 -14.94 -0.64 -2.49
CA ASP A 30 -14.00 -1.10 -1.48
C ASP A 30 -13.74 -2.60 -1.61
N LEU A 31 -12.54 -3.01 -1.28
CA LEU A 31 -12.09 -4.38 -1.45
C LEU A 31 -10.92 -4.74 -0.52
N ILE A 32 -10.71 -6.04 -0.31
CA ILE A 32 -9.48 -6.59 0.29
C ILE A 32 -8.64 -7.23 -0.79
N LEU A 33 -7.35 -6.90 -0.81
CA LEU A 33 -6.37 -7.55 -1.66
C LEU A 33 -5.48 -8.49 -0.84
N PHE A 34 -5.53 -9.78 -1.15
CA PHE A 34 -4.74 -10.79 -0.43
C PHE A 34 -3.24 -10.66 -0.69
N LYS A 35 -2.85 -10.07 -1.82
CA LYS A 35 -1.48 -9.70 -2.19
C LYS A 35 -1.51 -8.67 -3.33
N PRO A 36 -0.37 -8.00 -3.62
CA PRO A 36 -0.31 -7.00 -4.69
C PRO A 36 -0.67 -7.56 -6.08
N TYR A 37 -1.40 -6.80 -6.88
CA TYR A 37 -1.75 -7.18 -8.25
C TYR A 37 -0.54 -7.46 -9.14
N HIS A 38 0.59 -6.80 -8.92
CA HIS A 38 1.81 -7.06 -9.71
C HIS A 38 2.39 -8.46 -9.46
N ASP A 39 1.94 -9.15 -8.44
CA ASP A 39 2.36 -10.51 -8.12
C ASP A 39 1.43 -11.57 -8.72
N ASP A 40 0.13 -11.22 -8.89
CA ASP A 40 -0.89 -12.10 -9.48
C ASP A 40 -2.14 -11.29 -9.84
N SER A 41 -2.90 -11.70 -10.83
CA SER A 41 -4.05 -10.97 -11.36
C SER A 41 -5.40 -11.25 -10.71
N LYS A 42 -5.48 -12.18 -9.76
CA LYS A 42 -6.77 -12.59 -9.13
C LYS A 42 -6.60 -12.69 -7.62
N VAL A 43 -6.39 -11.55 -7.01
CA VAL A 43 -5.99 -11.48 -5.60
C VAL A 43 -6.90 -10.59 -4.77
N ALA A 44 -7.92 -9.99 -5.36
CA ALA A 44 -8.88 -9.14 -4.68
C ALA A 44 -10.17 -9.88 -4.33
N LEU A 45 -10.79 -9.52 -3.24
CA LEU A 45 -12.17 -9.82 -2.87
C LEU A 45 -12.98 -8.54 -2.99
N ASP A 46 -13.54 -8.33 -4.17
CA ASP A 46 -14.32 -7.16 -4.58
C ASP A 46 -15.78 -7.18 -4.08
N SER A 47 -16.20 -8.27 -3.48
CA SER A 47 -17.51 -8.42 -2.83
C SER A 47 -17.45 -8.16 -1.32
N TRP A 48 -16.31 -7.69 -0.79
CA TRP A 48 -16.17 -7.30 0.59
C TRP A 48 -16.40 -5.81 0.74
N ASP A 49 -17.23 -5.43 1.68
CA ASP A 49 -17.52 -4.04 2.00
C ASP A 49 -16.94 -3.70 3.38
N ILE A 50 -16.47 -2.46 3.58
CA ILE A 50 -15.98 -1.97 4.89
C ILE A 50 -17.16 -1.80 5.84
N PRO A 51 -17.33 -2.64 6.86
CA PRO A 51 -18.50 -2.56 7.72
C PRO A 51 -18.56 -1.26 8.50
N GLY A 52 -19.58 -0.44 8.26
CA GLY A 52 -19.79 0.82 8.92
C GLY A 52 -18.93 1.96 8.39
N LEU A 53 -18.44 1.86 7.16
CA LEU A 53 -17.89 2.98 6.41
C LEU A 53 -18.87 4.14 6.37
N ILE A 54 -18.39 5.35 6.53
CA ILE A 54 -19.14 6.58 6.32
C ILE A 54 -18.29 7.48 5.44
N THR A 55 -18.85 7.92 4.32
CA THR A 55 -18.24 8.92 3.46
C THR A 55 -19.13 10.15 3.37
N SER A 56 -18.57 11.27 2.99
CA SER A 56 -19.30 12.49 2.64
C SER A 56 -18.50 13.29 1.62
N VAL A 57 -19.17 13.72 0.56
CA VAL A 57 -18.56 14.51 -0.50
C VAL A 57 -19.16 15.91 -0.51
N HIS A 58 -18.30 16.92 -0.56
CA HIS A 58 -18.68 18.31 -0.79
C HIS A 58 -18.12 18.80 -2.13
N ILE A 59 -18.98 19.40 -2.96
CA ILE A 59 -18.62 19.95 -4.28
C ILE A 59 -18.65 21.47 -4.19
N ASP A 60 -17.52 22.12 -4.49
CA ASP A 60 -17.42 23.57 -4.68
C ASP A 60 -17.50 23.88 -6.17
N GLY A 61 -18.72 23.80 -6.72
CA GLY A 61 -19.04 23.90 -8.13
C GLY A 61 -20.36 23.21 -8.48
N THR A 62 -20.43 22.65 -9.66
CA THR A 62 -21.57 21.89 -10.17
C THR A 62 -21.16 20.46 -10.53
N LEU A 63 -22.13 19.56 -10.57
CA LEU A 63 -21.88 18.16 -10.87
C LEU A 63 -22.24 17.86 -12.33
N ASN A 64 -21.26 17.40 -13.10
CA ASN A 64 -21.44 17.00 -14.50
C ASN A 64 -22.03 18.11 -15.41
N ASP A 65 -21.84 19.36 -15.05
CA ASP A 65 -22.24 20.52 -15.89
C ASP A 65 -20.99 21.19 -16.49
N PRO A 66 -20.75 21.04 -17.80
CA PRO A 66 -19.58 21.64 -18.45
C PRO A 66 -19.76 23.12 -18.79
N SER A 67 -20.85 23.77 -18.37
CA SER A 67 -21.15 25.19 -18.70
C SER A 67 -20.42 26.18 -17.78
N ASP A 68 -19.91 25.72 -16.64
CA ASP A 68 -19.14 26.52 -15.68
C ASP A 68 -17.75 25.92 -15.39
N ARG A 69 -17.07 26.44 -14.41
CA ARG A 69 -15.78 25.96 -13.95
C ARG A 69 -15.79 25.77 -12.46
N ASP A 70 -15.73 24.50 -12.06
CA ASP A 70 -15.66 24.11 -10.66
C ASP A 70 -14.33 24.54 -10.01
N LYS A 71 -14.36 24.76 -8.71
CA LYS A 71 -13.15 24.94 -7.91
C LYS A 71 -12.58 23.59 -7.45
N GLY A 72 -13.44 22.62 -7.17
CA GLY A 72 -13.05 21.28 -6.78
C GLY A 72 -14.09 20.57 -5.93
N TRP A 73 -13.69 19.46 -5.36
CA TRP A 73 -14.47 18.71 -4.41
C TRP A 73 -13.58 18.19 -3.28
N SER A 74 -14.18 17.88 -2.15
CA SER A 74 -13.53 17.26 -1.01
C SER A 74 -14.30 16.05 -0.52
N VAL A 75 -13.62 15.13 0.09
CA VAL A 75 -14.21 13.93 0.70
C VAL A 75 -13.76 13.80 2.15
N GLU A 76 -14.72 13.46 3.03
CA GLU A 76 -14.47 13.04 4.39
C GLU A 76 -14.80 11.55 4.51
N ILE A 77 -13.93 10.77 5.13
CA ILE A 77 -14.04 9.32 5.20
C ILE A 77 -13.81 8.87 6.65
N ALA A 78 -14.76 8.13 7.20
CA ALA A 78 -14.66 7.53 8.52
C ALA A 78 -14.71 6.00 8.43
N ILE A 79 -13.58 5.35 8.72
CA ILE A 79 -13.43 3.90 8.72
C ILE A 79 -13.38 3.41 10.18
N PRO A 80 -14.32 2.59 10.64
CA PRO A 80 -14.25 2.04 11.99
C PRO A 80 -13.02 1.11 12.16
N TRP A 81 -12.26 1.29 13.23
CA TRP A 81 -11.08 0.44 13.50
C TRP A 81 -11.40 -1.05 13.47
N LYS A 82 -12.58 -1.44 13.99
CA LYS A 82 -13.04 -2.82 13.98
C LYS A 82 -13.25 -3.44 12.59
N SER A 83 -13.36 -2.61 11.56
CA SER A 83 -13.58 -3.06 10.18
C SER A 83 -12.28 -3.48 9.49
N LEU A 84 -11.12 -3.08 10.04
CA LEU A 84 -9.79 -3.38 9.51
C LEU A 84 -9.18 -4.63 10.19
N VAL A 85 -9.99 -5.65 10.47
CA VAL A 85 -9.64 -6.82 11.31
C VAL A 85 -8.92 -7.95 10.59
N GLY A 86 -8.70 -7.88 9.28
CA GLY A 86 -8.10 -8.99 8.51
C GLY A 86 -6.64 -9.31 8.85
N ASN A 87 -5.95 -8.46 9.61
CA ASN A 87 -4.50 -8.50 9.79
C ASN A 87 -4.06 -8.81 11.22
N TYR A 88 -4.71 -9.78 11.90
CA TYR A 88 -4.34 -10.19 13.27
C TYR A 88 -4.48 -9.10 14.33
N ARG A 89 -5.15 -7.99 14.01
CA ARG A 89 -5.39 -6.92 14.94
C ARG A 89 -6.66 -7.16 15.73
N SER A 90 -6.57 -6.99 17.02
CA SER A 90 -7.74 -6.81 17.89
C SER A 90 -8.47 -5.55 17.44
N ASN A 91 -9.79 -5.46 17.72
CA ASN A 91 -10.66 -4.31 17.45
C ASN A 91 -10.19 -2.97 18.08
N ASN A 92 -8.91 -2.82 18.33
CA ASN A 92 -8.32 -1.68 19.02
C ASN A 92 -7.82 -0.64 18.02
N PRO A 93 -7.94 0.64 18.34
CA PRO A 93 -7.30 1.70 17.57
C PRO A 93 -5.78 1.52 17.55
N PRO A 94 -5.08 2.13 16.57
CA PRO A 94 -3.63 2.17 16.56
C PRO A 94 -3.06 2.74 17.87
N LYS A 95 -1.92 2.22 18.29
CA LYS A 95 -1.21 2.70 19.50
C LYS A 95 -0.39 3.95 19.18
N ASP A 96 -0.06 4.67 20.25
CA ASP A 96 0.89 5.79 20.14
C ASP A 96 2.22 5.35 19.52
N GLY A 97 2.69 6.07 18.49
CA GLY A 97 3.88 5.75 17.71
C GLY A 97 3.71 4.62 16.68
N GLU A 98 2.54 3.99 16.58
CA GLU A 98 2.30 2.96 15.57
C GLU A 98 2.30 3.55 14.15
N GLN A 99 2.87 2.81 13.19
CA GLN A 99 3.00 3.23 11.82
C GLN A 99 2.35 2.23 10.87
N TRP A 100 1.57 2.74 9.92
CA TRP A 100 0.94 1.96 8.86
C TRP A 100 1.48 2.37 7.50
N LYS A 101 1.55 1.43 6.58
CA LYS A 101 1.73 1.71 5.16
C LYS A 101 0.41 2.19 4.58
N VAL A 102 0.43 3.40 4.02
CA VAL A 102 -0.76 4.04 3.47
C VAL A 102 -0.44 4.66 2.13
N ASN A 103 -1.35 4.55 1.18
CA ASN A 103 -1.31 5.36 -0.02
C ASN A 103 -2.60 6.17 -0.12
N PHE A 104 -2.47 7.46 -0.40
CA PHE A 104 -3.55 8.31 -0.86
C PHE A 104 -3.29 8.62 -2.32
N SER A 105 -4.25 8.33 -3.15
CA SER A 105 -4.14 8.46 -4.58
C SER A 105 -5.31 9.23 -5.15
N ARG A 106 -5.11 9.81 -6.31
CA ARG A 106 -6.14 10.44 -7.11
C ARG A 106 -6.02 9.96 -8.54
N VAL A 107 -7.12 9.47 -9.08
CA VAL A 107 -7.26 9.16 -10.50
C VAL A 107 -7.96 10.30 -11.22
N GLN A 108 -7.38 10.75 -12.31
CA GLN A 108 -7.92 11.83 -13.14
C GLN A 108 -7.88 11.41 -14.61
N TRP A 109 -9.02 11.44 -15.25
CA TRP A 109 -9.15 11.23 -16.68
C TRP A 109 -9.29 12.57 -17.41
N ASP A 110 -8.70 12.67 -18.60
CA ASP A 110 -9.01 13.74 -19.53
C ASP A 110 -10.39 13.53 -20.13
N VAL A 111 -11.13 14.63 -20.26
CA VAL A 111 -12.48 14.62 -20.81
C VAL A 111 -12.62 15.69 -21.88
N ASP A 112 -13.37 15.39 -22.93
CA ASP A 112 -13.86 16.34 -23.91
C ASP A 112 -15.31 16.74 -23.57
N ILE A 113 -15.77 17.88 -24.11
CA ILE A 113 -17.16 18.30 -24.03
C ILE A 113 -17.81 18.03 -25.39
N VAL A 114 -18.71 17.05 -25.43
CA VAL A 114 -19.48 16.68 -26.63
C VAL A 114 -20.96 16.78 -26.31
N GLU A 115 -21.69 17.58 -27.10
CA GLU A 115 -23.13 17.81 -26.91
C GLU A 115 -23.50 18.21 -25.47
N ASN A 116 -22.70 19.08 -24.87
CA ASN A 116 -22.85 19.57 -23.49
C ASN A 116 -22.74 18.47 -22.43
N ARG A 117 -21.89 17.44 -22.66
CA ARG A 117 -21.59 16.37 -21.71
C ARG A 117 -20.11 16.10 -21.70
N TYR A 118 -19.58 15.72 -20.54
CA TYR A 118 -18.22 15.21 -20.44
C TYR A 118 -18.13 13.82 -21.06
N VAL A 119 -17.17 13.64 -21.96
CA VAL A 119 -16.84 12.37 -22.60
C VAL A 119 -15.37 12.07 -22.35
N LYS A 120 -15.07 10.93 -21.76
CA LYS A 120 -13.71 10.48 -21.51
C LYS A 120 -12.94 10.34 -22.83
N THR A 121 -11.73 10.85 -22.88
CA THR A 121 -10.83 10.68 -24.02
C THR A 121 -10.15 9.29 -24.01
N ASP A 122 -9.47 8.95 -25.09
CA ASP A 122 -8.64 7.73 -25.17
C ASP A 122 -7.28 7.88 -24.47
N SER A 123 -7.01 9.02 -23.81
CA SER A 123 -5.77 9.22 -23.05
C SER A 123 -5.73 8.32 -21.83
N PRO A 124 -4.54 7.83 -21.40
CA PRO A 124 -4.40 7.17 -20.13
C PRO A 124 -4.76 8.11 -18.97
N GLU A 125 -5.23 7.53 -17.86
CA GLU A 125 -5.47 8.28 -16.64
C GLU A 125 -4.18 8.83 -16.02
N PHE A 126 -4.30 9.92 -15.29
CA PHE A 126 -3.27 10.46 -14.43
C PHE A 126 -3.46 9.93 -13.01
N ASN A 127 -2.45 9.26 -12.51
CA ASN A 127 -2.42 8.71 -11.16
C ASN A 127 -1.45 9.52 -10.29
N TRP A 128 -1.97 10.17 -9.27
CA TRP A 128 -1.21 11.03 -8.36
C TRP A 128 -1.22 10.44 -6.96
N VAL A 129 -0.06 10.32 -6.37
CA VAL A 129 0.10 9.75 -5.03
C VAL A 129 0.69 10.78 -4.08
N TRP A 130 0.31 10.72 -2.81
CA TRP A 130 0.79 11.66 -1.78
C TRP A 130 2.27 11.45 -1.41
N SER A 131 2.79 10.23 -1.58
CA SER A 131 4.16 9.85 -1.28
C SER A 131 4.80 9.17 -2.50
N PRO A 132 5.90 9.74 -3.06
CA PRO A 132 6.50 9.23 -4.28
C PRO A 132 6.96 7.77 -4.15
N GLN A 133 6.51 6.91 -5.03
CA GLN A 133 6.89 5.49 -5.09
C GLN A 133 8.06 5.23 -6.08
N GLY A 134 8.37 6.21 -6.91
CA GLY A 134 9.39 6.08 -7.95
C GLY A 134 8.95 5.33 -9.20
N LEU A 135 7.68 4.93 -9.27
CA LEU A 135 7.05 4.29 -10.42
C LEU A 135 5.55 4.53 -10.39
N ILE A 136 4.89 4.37 -11.55
CA ILE A 136 3.44 4.48 -11.66
C ILE A 136 2.83 3.09 -11.45
N TYR A 137 2.55 2.75 -10.23
CA TYR A 137 1.87 1.51 -9.85
C TYR A 137 1.31 1.61 -8.43
N MET A 138 -0.02 1.67 -8.28
CA MET A 138 -0.66 1.88 -6.97
C MET A 138 -0.43 0.71 -6.01
N HIS A 139 -0.52 -0.52 -6.52
CA HIS A 139 -0.48 -1.75 -5.72
C HIS A 139 0.95 -2.20 -5.41
N MET A 140 1.73 -1.32 -4.76
CA MET A 140 3.06 -1.62 -4.24
C MET A 140 3.19 -1.21 -2.77
N PRO A 141 2.58 -1.96 -1.85
CA PRO A 141 2.51 -1.61 -0.42
C PRO A 141 3.87 -1.34 0.22
N ASP A 142 4.91 -2.02 -0.22
CA ASP A 142 6.26 -1.81 0.29
C ASP A 142 6.86 -0.42 -0.05
N LEU A 143 6.30 0.27 -1.05
CA LEU A 143 6.72 1.61 -1.46
C LEU A 143 5.77 2.73 -0.99
N TRP A 144 4.64 2.40 -0.38
CA TRP A 144 3.72 3.40 0.15
C TRP A 144 4.36 4.21 1.28
N GLY A 145 3.85 5.41 1.47
CA GLY A 145 4.22 6.26 2.59
C GLY A 145 3.82 5.65 3.94
N LEU A 146 4.29 6.26 5.01
CA LEU A 146 3.98 5.85 6.38
C LEU A 146 3.11 6.92 7.05
N VAL A 147 2.04 6.49 7.68
CA VAL A 147 1.24 7.30 8.61
C VAL A 147 1.58 6.85 10.03
N GLN A 148 2.00 7.79 10.87
CA GLN A 148 2.25 7.55 12.30
C GLN A 148 1.07 8.04 13.12
N PHE A 149 0.56 7.19 13.98
CA PHE A 149 -0.51 7.53 14.93
C PHE A 149 0.08 8.06 16.23
N THR A 150 -0.62 9.02 16.85
CA THR A 150 -0.21 9.56 18.15
C THR A 150 -1.42 9.91 19.01
N GLU A 151 -1.27 9.75 20.32
CA GLU A 151 -2.21 10.24 21.33
C GLU A 151 -1.91 11.69 21.77
N THR A 152 -0.84 12.28 21.24
CA THR A 152 -0.49 13.68 21.53
C THR A 152 -1.45 14.62 20.81
N SER A 153 -2.15 15.46 21.59
CA SER A 153 -3.02 16.49 21.02
C SER A 153 -2.21 17.47 20.16
N PRO A 154 -2.73 17.93 19.00
CA PRO A 154 -2.07 18.93 18.14
C PRO A 154 -1.66 20.22 18.90
N GLU A 155 -2.38 20.58 19.95
CA GLU A 155 -2.09 21.75 20.78
C GLU A 155 -0.79 21.60 21.61
N LYS A 156 -0.33 20.37 21.85
CA LYS A 156 0.91 20.08 22.58
C LYS A 156 2.16 20.12 21.71
N GLY A 157 2.02 20.34 20.39
CA GLY A 157 3.10 20.46 19.45
C GLY A 157 3.27 19.27 18.53
N ASN A 158 4.34 19.26 17.74
CA ASN A 158 4.63 18.21 16.78
C ASN A 158 5.25 16.99 17.44
N VAL A 159 4.85 15.81 16.98
CA VAL A 159 5.48 14.55 17.34
C VAL A 159 6.58 14.24 16.32
N GLU A 160 7.74 13.79 16.80
CA GLU A 160 8.83 13.37 15.91
C GLU A 160 8.43 12.14 15.11
N PHE A 161 8.62 12.21 13.80
CA PHE A 161 8.43 11.09 12.90
C PHE A 161 9.77 10.40 12.65
N GLN A 162 9.85 9.12 12.95
CA GLN A 162 11.01 8.28 12.64
C GLN A 162 10.53 6.97 12.02
N ILE A 163 11.08 6.62 10.85
CA ILE A 163 10.83 5.30 10.26
C ILE A 163 11.36 4.23 11.22
N SER A 164 10.49 3.34 11.62
CA SER A 164 10.85 2.27 12.55
C SER A 164 11.94 1.37 11.96
N GLN A 165 12.85 0.87 12.81
CA GLN A 165 13.90 -0.04 12.36
C GLN A 165 13.30 -1.30 11.74
N ILE A 166 12.16 -1.76 12.23
CA ILE A 166 11.49 -2.95 11.67
C ILE A 166 10.98 -2.69 10.25
N ASP A 167 10.49 -1.49 9.92
CA ASP A 167 10.06 -1.17 8.55
C ASP A 167 11.26 -1.09 7.61
N GLN A 168 12.39 -0.57 8.07
CA GLN A 168 13.63 -0.58 7.30
C GLN A 168 14.11 -2.02 7.00
N ILE A 169 13.99 -2.93 7.99
CA ILE A 169 14.32 -4.34 7.81
C ILE A 169 13.35 -5.00 6.84
N LYS A 170 12.05 -4.79 6.99
CA LYS A 170 11.03 -5.32 6.07
C LYS A 170 11.30 -4.85 4.64
N TRP A 171 11.59 -3.57 4.45
CA TRP A 171 11.96 -3.02 3.14
C TRP A 171 13.21 -3.69 2.56
N ALA A 172 14.26 -3.90 3.37
CA ALA A 172 15.45 -4.60 2.95
C ALA A 172 15.17 -6.06 2.57
N MET A 173 14.30 -6.75 3.32
CA MET A 173 13.87 -8.11 3.00
C MET A 173 13.09 -8.18 1.68
N ARG A 174 12.31 -7.15 1.32
CA ARG A 174 11.66 -7.06 0.00
C ARG A 174 12.66 -7.05 -1.15
N GLN A 175 13.90 -6.58 -0.95
CA GLN A 175 14.95 -6.68 -1.96
C GLN A 175 15.31 -8.15 -2.27
N VAL A 176 15.26 -9.05 -1.28
CA VAL A 176 15.43 -10.49 -1.51
C VAL A 176 14.37 -11.02 -2.46
N TYR A 177 13.12 -10.63 -2.25
CA TYR A 177 11.98 -11.01 -3.09
C TYR A 177 12.18 -10.60 -4.54
N TYR A 178 12.50 -9.33 -4.81
CA TYR A 178 12.74 -8.85 -6.17
C TYR A 178 13.93 -9.52 -6.84
N ARG A 179 15.01 -9.76 -6.10
CA ARG A 179 16.20 -10.45 -6.62
C ARG A 179 15.91 -11.91 -6.94
N GLN A 180 15.16 -12.62 -6.11
CA GLN A 180 14.74 -13.98 -6.35
C GLN A 180 13.82 -14.10 -7.58
N ARG A 181 12.86 -13.20 -7.75
CA ARG A 181 12.00 -13.14 -8.95
C ARG A 181 12.83 -12.95 -10.22
N ASN A 182 13.72 -11.98 -10.21
CA ASN A 182 14.61 -11.71 -11.36
C ASN A 182 15.55 -12.88 -11.66
N TYR A 183 16.03 -13.56 -10.64
CA TYR A 183 16.89 -14.74 -10.78
C TYR A 183 16.08 -15.91 -11.36
N PHE A 184 14.90 -16.17 -10.82
CA PHE A 184 14.00 -17.22 -11.32
C PHE A 184 13.60 -16.97 -12.78
N PHE A 185 13.26 -15.75 -13.14
CA PHE A 185 12.94 -15.40 -14.54
C PHE A 185 14.08 -15.72 -15.49
N LYS A 186 15.33 -15.49 -15.06
CA LYS A 186 16.52 -15.73 -15.89
C LYS A 186 17.01 -17.18 -15.89
N LYS A 187 16.79 -17.91 -14.81
CA LYS A 187 17.44 -19.23 -14.57
C LYS A 187 16.45 -20.39 -14.43
N GLY A 188 15.15 -20.14 -14.28
CA GLY A 188 14.12 -21.16 -14.09
C GLY A 188 14.08 -21.79 -12.69
N HIS A 189 14.88 -21.33 -11.74
CA HIS A 189 14.91 -21.84 -10.36
C HIS A 189 15.32 -20.74 -9.37
N TYR A 190 15.02 -20.93 -8.09
CA TYR A 190 15.47 -20.07 -6.99
C TYR A 190 16.87 -20.46 -6.51
N THR A 191 17.52 -19.61 -5.70
CA THR A 191 18.86 -19.86 -5.19
C THR A 191 19.06 -19.38 -3.75
N GLU A 192 19.91 -20.07 -2.99
CA GLU A 192 20.39 -19.63 -1.67
C GLU A 192 21.63 -18.73 -1.78
N SER A 193 22.18 -18.58 -2.98
CA SER A 193 23.41 -17.83 -3.21
C SER A 193 23.22 -16.31 -3.12
N LEU A 194 23.61 -15.73 -2.00
CA LEU A 194 23.64 -14.27 -1.83
C LEU A 194 24.46 -13.56 -2.92
N LYS A 195 25.56 -14.18 -3.37
CA LYS A 195 26.36 -13.64 -4.48
C LYS A 195 25.58 -13.69 -5.79
N GLY A 196 24.88 -14.80 -6.06
CA GLY A 196 24.03 -14.96 -7.25
C GLY A 196 22.89 -13.94 -7.30
N LEU A 197 22.39 -13.54 -6.13
CA LEU A 197 21.31 -12.54 -5.98
C LEU A 197 21.86 -11.10 -5.87
N ASN A 198 23.17 -10.90 -5.78
CA ASN A 198 23.79 -9.60 -5.49
C ASN A 198 23.29 -8.98 -4.16
N LEU A 199 23.24 -9.81 -3.11
CA LEU A 199 22.73 -9.47 -1.76
C LEU A 199 23.78 -9.60 -0.66
N ILE A 200 25.09 -9.62 -1.01
CA ILE A 200 26.17 -9.67 -0.01
C ILE A 200 26.23 -8.38 0.80
N LYS A 201 26.06 -7.24 0.13
CA LYS A 201 26.02 -5.93 0.80
C LYS A 201 24.62 -5.63 1.31
N THR A 202 24.54 -5.02 2.48
CA THR A 202 23.26 -4.54 3.02
C THR A 202 22.67 -3.45 2.14
N PRO A 203 21.34 -3.48 1.90
CA PRO A 203 20.64 -2.39 1.20
C PRO A 203 20.40 -1.15 2.08
N ALA A 204 20.55 -1.25 3.40
CA ALA A 204 20.43 -0.15 4.35
C ALA A 204 21.43 -0.31 5.49
N GLU A 205 21.85 0.80 6.09
CA GLU A 205 22.74 0.80 7.25
C GLU A 205 21.97 0.45 8.55
N GLY A 206 22.66 -0.13 9.52
CA GLY A 206 22.11 -0.38 10.86
C GLY A 206 21.10 -1.51 10.95
N ILE A 207 20.90 -2.31 9.90
CA ILE A 207 20.01 -3.45 9.90
C ILE A 207 20.77 -4.77 9.94
N PRO A 208 20.19 -5.86 10.52
CA PRO A 208 20.79 -7.19 10.46
C PRO A 208 20.87 -7.68 9.00
N TRP A 209 22.07 -8.05 8.56
CA TRP A 209 22.32 -8.52 7.19
C TRP A 209 23.59 -9.39 7.15
N PRO A 210 23.72 -10.38 6.28
CA PRO A 210 22.78 -10.80 5.25
C PRO A 210 21.69 -11.74 5.78
N PRO A 211 20.58 -11.92 5.02
CA PRO A 211 19.55 -12.90 5.36
C PRO A 211 20.05 -14.33 5.15
N LYS A 212 19.55 -15.26 5.96
CA LYS A 212 19.65 -16.69 5.68
C LYS A 212 18.52 -17.07 4.72
N ILE A 213 18.85 -17.54 3.53
CA ILE A 213 17.89 -18.02 2.54
C ILE A 213 17.85 -19.54 2.59
N VAL A 214 16.65 -20.12 2.54
CA VAL A 214 16.40 -21.56 2.51
C VAL A 214 15.43 -21.87 1.38
N LEU A 215 15.78 -22.82 0.54
CA LEU A 215 14.87 -23.33 -0.49
C LEU A 215 13.85 -24.28 0.15
N THR A 216 12.61 -24.18 -0.29
CA THR A 216 11.49 -25.02 0.11
C THR A 216 10.95 -25.78 -1.10
N PRO A 217 10.15 -26.85 -0.93
CA PRO A 217 9.56 -27.58 -2.06
C PRO A 217 8.74 -26.70 -3.01
N SER A 218 8.14 -25.61 -2.50
CA SER A 218 7.29 -24.71 -3.27
C SER A 218 7.95 -23.37 -3.60
N GLY A 219 9.19 -23.12 -3.16
CA GLY A 219 9.86 -21.83 -3.39
C GLY A 219 11.04 -21.59 -2.47
N TRP A 220 10.98 -20.55 -1.64
CA TRP A 220 12.05 -20.14 -0.74
C TRP A 220 11.49 -19.31 0.41
N GLU A 221 12.25 -19.25 1.49
CA GLU A 221 12.10 -18.31 2.61
C GLU A 221 13.45 -17.66 2.91
N ALA A 222 13.42 -16.42 3.39
CA ALA A 222 14.60 -15.75 3.90
C ALA A 222 14.34 -15.15 5.28
N VAL A 223 15.32 -15.19 6.15
CA VAL A 223 15.19 -14.80 7.56
C VAL A 223 16.37 -13.94 7.98
N VAL A 224 16.10 -12.88 8.73
CA VAL A 224 17.08 -12.16 9.56
C VAL A 224 16.61 -12.15 11.02
N MET A 225 17.57 -12.09 11.95
CA MET A 225 17.29 -11.94 13.38
C MET A 225 17.36 -10.47 13.79
N TRP A 226 16.38 -10.00 14.56
CA TRP A 226 16.33 -8.66 15.10
C TRP A 226 15.70 -8.67 16.50
N ASN A 227 16.46 -8.26 17.51
CA ASN A 227 16.00 -8.23 18.92
C ASN A 227 15.28 -9.51 19.35
N ASP A 228 15.90 -10.66 19.17
CA ASP A 228 15.37 -12.00 19.47
C ASP A 228 14.12 -12.41 18.68
N LYS A 229 13.73 -11.60 17.70
CA LYS A 229 12.65 -11.88 16.78
C LYS A 229 13.19 -12.28 15.40
N ARG A 230 12.37 -13.01 14.67
CA ARG A 230 12.63 -13.37 13.28
C ARG A 230 11.87 -12.44 12.36
N VAL A 231 12.55 -11.80 11.43
CA VAL A 231 11.90 -11.13 10.30
C VAL A 231 12.02 -12.03 9.09
N ILE A 232 10.90 -12.46 8.57
CA ILE A 232 10.80 -13.50 7.55
C ILE A 232 10.16 -12.93 6.30
N ILE A 233 10.70 -13.31 5.13
CA ILE A 233 10.04 -13.11 3.84
C ILE A 233 10.01 -14.42 3.06
N ARG A 234 8.96 -14.66 2.32
CA ARG A 234 8.82 -15.84 1.48
C ARG A 234 8.56 -15.50 0.00
N LYS A 235 8.43 -16.52 -0.81
CA LYS A 235 8.38 -16.40 -2.28
C LYS A 235 7.23 -15.57 -2.83
N ASP A 236 6.11 -15.45 -2.10
CA ASP A 236 4.96 -14.62 -2.48
C ASP A 236 5.11 -13.15 -2.08
N GLY A 237 6.24 -12.80 -1.47
CA GLY A 237 6.54 -11.44 -1.07
C GLY A 237 6.03 -11.05 0.31
N LYS A 238 5.25 -11.90 1.00
CA LYS A 238 4.82 -11.62 2.37
C LYS A 238 6.03 -11.49 3.29
N VAL A 239 6.06 -10.40 4.07
CA VAL A 239 7.12 -10.11 5.05
C VAL A 239 6.51 -9.86 6.43
N TRP A 240 6.90 -10.63 7.44
CA TRP A 240 6.34 -10.53 8.79
C TRP A 240 7.39 -10.76 9.89
N VAL A 241 6.98 -10.54 11.13
CA VAL A 241 7.82 -10.70 12.34
C VAL A 241 7.23 -11.79 13.24
N GLU A 242 8.10 -12.68 13.74
CA GLU A 242 7.80 -13.72 14.73
C GLU A 242 8.65 -13.54 15.98
#